data_dc6f166fa7c8de39ca72274027cbd740
#
_entry.id   dc6f166fa7c8de39ca72274027cbd740
#
_cell.length_a   1.000
_cell.length_b   1.000
_cell.length_c   1.000
_cell.angle_alpha   90.00
_cell.angle_beta   90.00
_cell.angle_gamma   90.00
#
_symmetry.space_group_name_H-M   'P 1'
#
loop_
_entity.id
_entity.type
_entity.pdbx_description
1 polymer ?
#
loop_
_entity_poly.entity_id
_entity_poly.type
_entity_poly.pdbx_seq_one_letter_code
_entity_poly.pdbx_strand_id
1 'polypeptide(L)'
;MPLTMLLLAGCAANEPMPSQSDNSEMLMYVGTYTRETSAGIYAYRFDLASGQARPIGLVSEVRDPSFLAIHPGGRYLYAVTESDDFDNDGSGSVSSFALDPNSGNVRKLNEVSSRGGWPCHLSIDSSGRMLIVANYKGGSVASFAVNPDGTLGTASSFFQHDGRSVHSRQEQPHAHSADFSADDRFAFFSDLGLDQVKVYRADPSTASLTPHEPPYVTVEAGSGPRHFAQHPSGRFAYGLNELSSTVTMYGYAPKAGTLEVLQTISTLPAAFDGENYTAEIQVHPSGRFVYASNRGHDSIAIFAVEETSGQLRPIAHAPTNGSWPRNFAIDPTGRYLLAANQNSDNITVFRIDPGTGLLEVAGNGISVDAPVCIVFRSKSS
;
A
#
# COMPACT_ATOMS: atom_id res chain seq x y z
N MET A 1 -23.94 82.69 -13.25
CA MET A 1 -24.12 81.41 -13.92
C MET A 1 -23.17 80.41 -13.24
N PRO A 2 -23.67 79.49 -12.44
CA PRO A 2 -22.81 78.42 -11.87
C PRO A 2 -22.77 77.20 -12.80
N LEU A 3 -21.58 76.66 -12.98
CA LEU A 3 -21.27 75.49 -13.78
C LEU A 3 -21.50 74.22 -12.97
N THR A 4 -22.45 73.40 -13.37
CA THR A 4 -22.79 72.12 -12.68
C THR A 4 -21.87 71.01 -13.18
N MET A 5 -21.07 70.48 -12.29
CA MET A 5 -20.14 69.33 -12.56
C MET A 5 -20.88 68.03 -12.31
N LEU A 6 -21.07 67.24 -13.38
CA LEU A 6 -21.69 65.91 -13.33
C LEU A 6 -20.63 64.88 -12.95
N LEU A 7 -20.78 64.24 -11.76
CA LEU A 7 -19.97 63.10 -11.36
C LEU A 7 -20.59 61.85 -11.93
N LEU A 8 -19.87 61.15 -12.83
CA LEU A 8 -20.14 59.80 -13.29
C LEU A 8 -19.56 58.82 -12.27
N ALA A 9 -20.43 58.14 -11.53
CA ALA A 9 -20.02 56.98 -10.72
C ALA A 9 -19.87 55.76 -11.59
N GLY A 10 -18.63 55.33 -11.83
CA GLY A 10 -18.33 54.08 -12.48
C GLY A 10 -18.55 52.90 -11.53
N CYS A 11 -19.53 52.04 -11.80
CA CYS A 11 -19.66 50.71 -11.15
C CYS A 11 -18.51 49.81 -11.65
N ALA A 12 -17.51 49.61 -10.83
CA ALA A 12 -16.53 48.53 -11.03
C ALA A 12 -17.24 47.21 -10.70
N ALA A 13 -17.45 46.36 -11.71
CA ALA A 13 -17.85 44.97 -11.53
C ALA A 13 -16.74 44.23 -10.79
N ASN A 14 -17.03 43.74 -9.61
CA ASN A 14 -16.17 42.78 -8.91
C ASN A 14 -16.16 41.50 -9.72
N GLU A 15 -15.11 41.22 -10.45
CA GLU A 15 -14.84 39.88 -10.94
C GLU A 15 -14.63 38.95 -9.74
N PRO A 16 -15.29 37.78 -9.72
CA PRO A 16 -15.05 36.82 -8.66
C PRO A 16 -13.59 36.36 -8.74
N MET A 17 -12.86 36.56 -7.64
CA MET A 17 -11.51 36.02 -7.47
C MET A 17 -11.55 34.51 -7.76
N PRO A 18 -10.60 33.94 -8.52
CA PRO A 18 -10.52 32.51 -8.69
C PRO A 18 -10.41 31.84 -7.34
N SER A 19 -11.29 30.88 -7.09
CA SER A 19 -11.35 30.13 -5.83
C SER A 19 -9.99 29.44 -5.61
N GLN A 20 -9.38 29.65 -4.44
CA GLN A 20 -8.17 28.95 -3.96
C GLN A 20 -8.48 27.46 -3.66
N SER A 21 -9.08 26.71 -4.59
CA SER A 21 -9.56 25.36 -4.35
C SER A 21 -8.67 24.24 -4.92
N ASP A 22 -7.56 24.53 -5.60
CA ASP A 22 -6.83 23.50 -6.36
C ASP A 22 -5.72 22.74 -5.60
N ASN A 23 -5.45 23.06 -4.34
CA ASN A 23 -4.32 22.44 -3.61
C ASN A 23 -4.72 21.41 -2.55
N SER A 24 -6.00 21.28 -2.23
CA SER A 24 -6.49 20.38 -1.17
C SER A 24 -6.93 19.00 -1.66
N GLU A 25 -7.20 18.80 -2.96
CA GLU A 25 -7.69 17.53 -3.48
C GLU A 25 -6.58 16.65 -4.06
N MET A 26 -6.72 15.34 -3.83
CA MET A 26 -5.82 14.30 -4.32
C MET A 26 -6.64 13.18 -4.96
N LEU A 27 -6.13 12.60 -6.04
CA LEU A 27 -6.71 11.39 -6.61
C LEU A 27 -6.36 10.19 -5.73
N MET A 28 -7.37 9.38 -5.45
CA MET A 28 -7.28 8.14 -4.71
C MET A 28 -7.85 7.01 -5.56
N TYR A 29 -7.16 5.87 -5.61
CA TYR A 29 -7.61 4.68 -6.32
C TYR A 29 -7.81 3.54 -5.33
N VAL A 30 -8.86 2.76 -5.55
CA VAL A 30 -9.25 1.62 -4.75
C VAL A 30 -9.26 0.38 -5.62
N GLY A 31 -8.44 -0.60 -5.27
CA GLY A 31 -8.48 -1.96 -5.80
C GLY A 31 -9.43 -2.81 -4.98
N THR A 32 -10.13 -3.72 -5.64
CA THR A 32 -11.18 -4.53 -5.04
C THR A 32 -11.00 -6.00 -5.39
N TYR A 33 -11.63 -6.90 -4.64
CA TYR A 33 -11.97 -8.20 -5.19
C TYR A 33 -13.26 -8.07 -6.02
N THR A 34 -13.24 -8.63 -7.24
CA THR A 34 -14.37 -8.57 -8.16
C THR A 34 -15.42 -9.62 -7.80
N ARG A 35 -16.04 -9.41 -6.65
CA ARG A 35 -17.14 -10.23 -6.13
C ARG A 35 -18.45 -9.43 -6.27
N GLU A 36 -19.55 -10.15 -6.41
CA GLU A 36 -20.90 -9.56 -6.45
C GLU A 36 -21.02 -8.43 -7.47
N THR A 37 -20.96 -7.18 -7.04
CA THR A 37 -21.16 -6.00 -7.90
C THR A 37 -19.87 -5.25 -8.22
N SER A 38 -18.73 -5.57 -7.56
CA SER A 38 -17.46 -4.93 -7.90
C SER A 38 -16.89 -5.44 -9.22
N ALA A 39 -16.41 -4.53 -10.05
CA ALA A 39 -15.89 -4.81 -11.38
C ALA A 39 -14.41 -4.46 -11.58
N GLY A 40 -13.73 -3.93 -10.55
CA GLY A 40 -12.31 -3.63 -10.71
C GLY A 40 -11.78 -2.44 -9.91
N ILE A 41 -11.22 -1.44 -10.61
CA ILE A 41 -10.55 -0.29 -9.98
C ILE A 41 -11.50 0.90 -9.95
N TYR A 42 -11.68 1.47 -8.75
CA TYR A 42 -12.49 2.67 -8.52
C TYR A 42 -11.61 3.87 -8.20
N ALA A 43 -12.03 5.08 -8.59
CA ALA A 43 -11.33 6.31 -8.30
C ALA A 43 -12.19 7.31 -7.54
N TYR A 44 -11.51 8.14 -6.74
CA TYR A 44 -12.12 9.18 -5.91
C TYR A 44 -11.25 10.43 -5.93
N ARG A 45 -11.88 11.59 -5.66
CA ARG A 45 -11.19 12.80 -5.24
C ARG A 45 -11.27 12.90 -3.73
N PHE A 46 -10.13 12.84 -3.08
CA PHE A 46 -10.01 12.92 -1.63
C PHE A 46 -9.60 14.35 -1.24
N ASP A 47 -10.41 14.99 -0.41
CA ASP A 47 -10.12 16.34 0.10
C ASP A 47 -9.27 16.23 1.39
N LEU A 48 -8.03 16.63 1.29
CA LEU A 48 -7.06 16.63 2.37
C LEU A 48 -7.41 17.61 3.52
N ALA A 49 -8.31 18.57 3.32
CA ALA A 49 -8.74 19.49 4.38
C ALA A 49 -9.85 18.88 5.24
N SER A 50 -10.83 18.24 4.64
CA SER A 50 -12.02 17.70 5.31
C SER A 50 -11.98 16.18 5.55
N GLY A 51 -11.13 15.42 4.82
CA GLY A 51 -11.14 13.95 4.83
C GLY A 51 -12.33 13.36 4.06
N GLN A 52 -13.00 14.14 3.24
CA GLN A 52 -14.11 13.66 2.42
C GLN A 52 -13.64 13.12 1.08
N ALA A 53 -14.22 12.02 0.62
CA ALA A 53 -14.01 11.46 -0.70
C ALA A 53 -15.22 11.68 -1.60
N ARG A 54 -15.00 12.18 -2.81
CA ARG A 54 -16.03 12.31 -3.86
C ARG A 54 -15.77 11.27 -4.94
N PRO A 55 -16.74 10.38 -5.27
CA PRO A 55 -16.52 9.31 -6.23
C PRO A 55 -16.34 9.90 -7.64
N ILE A 56 -15.37 9.35 -8.36
CA ILE A 56 -15.29 9.42 -9.83
C ILE A 56 -16.02 8.19 -10.40
N GLY A 57 -15.89 7.05 -9.73
CA GLY A 57 -16.56 5.80 -10.05
C GLY A 57 -15.59 4.72 -10.54
N LEU A 58 -16.12 3.69 -11.23
CA LEU A 58 -15.32 2.64 -11.86
C LEU A 58 -14.49 3.25 -13.00
N VAL A 59 -13.17 3.09 -12.92
CA VAL A 59 -12.25 3.65 -13.93
C VAL A 59 -11.59 2.58 -14.79
N SER A 60 -11.61 1.33 -14.35
CA SER A 60 -11.17 0.17 -15.15
C SER A 60 -11.82 -1.12 -14.67
N GLU A 61 -12.35 -1.90 -15.61
CA GLU A 61 -12.73 -3.28 -15.37
C GLU A 61 -11.47 -4.14 -15.41
N VAL A 62 -11.14 -4.72 -14.25
CA VAL A 62 -10.00 -5.63 -14.05
C VAL A 62 -10.41 -6.67 -13.01
N ARG A 63 -10.13 -7.93 -13.28
CA ARG A 63 -10.41 -9.02 -12.33
C ARG A 63 -9.46 -8.96 -11.15
N ASP A 64 -10.01 -8.94 -9.95
CA ASP A 64 -9.29 -9.01 -8.67
C ASP A 64 -8.02 -8.14 -8.64
N PRO A 65 -8.10 -6.80 -8.88
CA PRO A 65 -6.97 -5.89 -8.76
C PRO A 65 -6.65 -5.66 -7.27
N SER A 66 -6.18 -6.72 -6.60
CA SER A 66 -6.07 -6.75 -5.15
C SER A 66 -4.93 -5.90 -4.60
N PHE A 67 -3.98 -5.50 -5.45
CA PHE A 67 -2.95 -4.54 -5.08
C PHE A 67 -2.60 -3.59 -6.22
N LEU A 68 -2.37 -2.33 -5.86
CA LEU A 68 -2.11 -1.22 -6.79
C LEU A 68 -0.81 -0.51 -6.42
N ALA A 69 -0.09 0.02 -7.40
CA ALA A 69 0.97 1.01 -7.18
C ALA A 69 0.90 2.13 -8.22
N ILE A 70 1.22 3.35 -7.79
CA ILE A 70 1.31 4.50 -8.69
C ILE A 70 2.78 4.78 -8.97
N HIS A 71 3.10 4.96 -10.26
CA HIS A 71 4.42 5.40 -10.70
C HIS A 71 4.84 6.70 -9.98
N PRO A 72 6.09 6.86 -9.53
CA PRO A 72 6.54 8.06 -8.83
C PRO A 72 6.26 9.37 -9.59
N GLY A 73 6.30 9.35 -10.92
CA GLY A 73 5.90 10.48 -11.76
C GLY A 73 4.40 10.73 -11.86
N GLY A 74 3.55 9.95 -11.16
CA GLY A 74 2.09 10.16 -11.09
C GLY A 74 1.33 9.99 -12.41
N ARG A 75 1.97 9.43 -13.46
CA ARG A 75 1.37 9.29 -14.80
C ARG A 75 0.85 7.90 -15.12
N TYR A 76 1.24 6.91 -14.32
CA TYR A 76 0.89 5.51 -14.54
C TYR A 76 0.43 4.85 -13.25
N LEU A 77 -0.48 3.89 -13.40
CA LEU A 77 -0.97 3.00 -12.35
C LEU A 77 -0.67 1.56 -12.77
N TYR A 78 -0.29 0.73 -11.81
CA TYR A 78 -0.05 -0.69 -11.99
C TYR A 78 -0.96 -1.47 -11.04
N ALA A 79 -1.50 -2.59 -11.52
CA ALA A 79 -2.37 -3.47 -10.75
C ALA A 79 -1.99 -4.92 -10.96
N VAL A 80 -1.96 -5.72 -9.90
CA VAL A 80 -1.98 -7.18 -10.03
C VAL A 80 -3.37 -7.65 -10.45
N THR A 81 -3.44 -8.80 -11.11
CA THR A 81 -4.66 -9.62 -11.24
C THR A 81 -4.42 -10.88 -10.44
N GLU A 82 -5.01 -10.96 -9.23
CA GLU A 82 -4.79 -12.07 -8.29
C GLU A 82 -5.51 -13.34 -8.77
N SER A 83 -4.96 -13.97 -9.80
CA SER A 83 -5.46 -15.19 -10.44
C SER A 83 -4.32 -16.17 -10.73
N ASP A 84 -4.64 -17.32 -11.32
CA ASP A 84 -3.67 -18.32 -11.75
C ASP A 84 -4.02 -18.93 -13.12
N ASP A 85 -4.79 -18.20 -13.90
CA ASP A 85 -5.30 -18.65 -15.20
C ASP A 85 -4.94 -17.71 -16.36
N PHE A 86 -3.98 -16.79 -16.15
CA PHE A 86 -3.48 -15.93 -17.21
C PHE A 86 -2.68 -16.77 -18.22
N ASP A 87 -3.00 -16.67 -19.51
CA ASP A 87 -2.38 -17.41 -20.62
C ASP A 87 -2.28 -18.94 -20.41
N ASN A 88 -3.08 -19.51 -19.49
CA ASN A 88 -3.10 -20.93 -19.14
C ASN A 88 -1.74 -21.48 -18.66
N ASP A 89 -0.87 -20.65 -18.10
CA ASP A 89 0.46 -21.03 -17.61
C ASP A 89 0.54 -21.19 -16.07
N GLY A 90 -0.60 -21.07 -15.36
CA GLY A 90 -0.66 -21.13 -13.91
C GLY A 90 -0.26 -19.83 -13.22
N SER A 91 -0.14 -18.73 -13.95
CA SER A 91 0.18 -17.41 -13.42
C SER A 91 -1.04 -16.50 -13.34
N GLY A 92 -0.94 -15.45 -12.54
CA GLY A 92 -1.74 -14.25 -12.68
C GLY A 92 -1.04 -13.24 -13.58
N SER A 93 -1.45 -11.98 -13.50
CA SER A 93 -0.91 -10.93 -14.37
C SER A 93 -0.63 -9.62 -13.62
N VAL A 94 0.09 -8.74 -14.30
CA VAL A 94 0.27 -7.34 -13.93
C VAL A 94 -0.16 -6.46 -15.10
N SER A 95 -1.13 -5.59 -14.85
CA SER A 95 -1.63 -4.61 -15.81
C SER A 95 -1.01 -3.24 -15.57
N SER A 96 -0.67 -2.52 -16.63
CA SER A 96 -0.27 -1.12 -16.59
C SER A 96 -1.33 -0.22 -17.22
N PHE A 97 -1.47 1.00 -16.68
CA PHE A 97 -2.46 1.99 -17.09
C PHE A 97 -1.84 3.37 -17.19
N ALA A 98 -2.18 4.12 -18.24
CA ALA A 98 -1.97 5.56 -18.29
C ALA A 98 -3.06 6.25 -17.46
N LEU A 99 -2.64 7.20 -16.62
CA LEU A 99 -3.48 7.93 -15.68
C LEU A 99 -3.69 9.36 -16.17
N ASP A 100 -4.94 9.79 -16.31
CA ASP A 100 -5.29 11.18 -16.57
C ASP A 100 -5.38 11.95 -15.23
N PRO A 101 -4.45 12.88 -14.96
CA PRO A 101 -4.42 13.61 -13.71
C PRO A 101 -5.61 14.55 -13.49
N ASN A 102 -6.33 14.92 -14.55
CA ASN A 102 -7.43 15.86 -14.47
C ASN A 102 -8.76 15.16 -14.19
N SER A 103 -9.06 14.10 -14.93
CA SER A 103 -10.30 13.34 -14.75
C SER A 103 -10.18 12.26 -13.67
N GLY A 104 -8.99 11.70 -13.46
CA GLY A 104 -8.77 10.52 -12.62
C GLY A 104 -9.05 9.20 -13.35
N ASN A 105 -9.44 9.25 -14.62
CA ASN A 105 -9.64 8.05 -15.45
C ASN A 105 -8.31 7.38 -15.76
N VAL A 106 -8.36 6.08 -16.03
CA VAL A 106 -7.19 5.31 -16.47
C VAL A 106 -7.48 4.63 -17.82
N ARG A 107 -6.42 4.42 -18.61
CA ARG A 107 -6.46 3.69 -19.86
C ARG A 107 -5.41 2.59 -19.83
N LYS A 108 -5.84 1.33 -19.97
CA LYS A 108 -4.94 0.17 -20.02
C LYS A 108 -3.91 0.32 -21.14
N LEU A 109 -2.66 0.09 -20.82
CA LEU A 109 -1.53 0.13 -21.75
C LEU A 109 -1.16 -1.27 -22.22
N ASN A 110 -0.80 -2.13 -21.27
CA ASN A 110 -0.55 -3.55 -21.52
C ASN A 110 -0.77 -4.39 -20.25
N GLU A 111 -0.64 -5.69 -20.41
CA GLU A 111 -0.70 -6.69 -19.35
C GLU A 111 0.33 -7.78 -19.64
N VAL A 112 1.00 -8.25 -18.59
CA VAL A 112 2.04 -9.27 -18.68
C VAL A 112 1.84 -10.33 -17.59
N SER A 113 2.29 -11.57 -17.84
CA SER A 113 2.29 -12.63 -16.84
C SER A 113 3.14 -12.24 -15.63
N SER A 114 2.59 -12.43 -14.41
CA SER A 114 3.34 -12.27 -13.15
C SER A 114 4.35 -13.40 -12.90
N ARG A 115 4.35 -14.42 -13.74
CA ARG A 115 5.19 -15.63 -13.68
C ARG A 115 4.87 -16.59 -12.55
N GLY A 116 3.85 -16.29 -11.73
CA GLY A 116 3.38 -17.16 -10.66
C GLY A 116 1.91 -16.92 -10.34
N GLY A 117 1.28 -17.88 -9.68
CA GLY A 117 -0.15 -17.80 -9.32
C GLY A 117 -0.40 -16.85 -8.15
N TRP A 118 -1.52 -16.13 -8.22
CA TRP A 118 -2.03 -15.19 -7.23
C TRP A 118 -1.01 -14.10 -6.85
N PRO A 119 -0.60 -13.24 -7.82
CA PRO A 119 0.17 -12.05 -7.48
C PRO A 119 -0.68 -11.18 -6.55
N CYS A 120 -0.19 -10.89 -5.35
CA CYS A 120 -0.97 -10.21 -4.31
C CYS A 120 -0.33 -8.91 -3.81
N HIS A 121 0.87 -8.60 -4.28
CA HIS A 121 1.57 -7.36 -3.93
C HIS A 121 2.54 -6.96 -5.03
N LEU A 122 2.68 -5.66 -5.25
CA LEU A 122 3.67 -5.08 -6.14
C LEU A 122 4.18 -3.74 -5.60
N SER A 123 5.40 -3.39 -5.95
CA SER A 123 5.92 -2.04 -5.76
C SER A 123 6.78 -1.60 -6.93
N ILE A 124 7.04 -0.30 -7.01
CA ILE A 124 7.87 0.32 -8.04
C ILE A 124 9.00 1.12 -7.37
N ASP A 125 10.21 1.07 -7.93
CA ASP A 125 11.36 1.81 -7.44
C ASP A 125 11.17 3.33 -7.55
N SER A 126 11.94 4.11 -6.81
CA SER A 126 11.81 5.57 -6.78
C SER A 126 12.09 6.26 -8.11
N SER A 127 12.86 5.61 -9.01
CA SER A 127 13.09 6.11 -10.37
C SER A 127 11.98 5.76 -11.35
N GLY A 128 11.06 4.85 -10.97
CA GLY A 128 9.96 4.39 -11.80
C GLY A 128 10.38 3.49 -12.97
N ARG A 129 11.53 2.82 -12.88
CA ARG A 129 12.05 1.97 -13.98
C ARG A 129 11.91 0.49 -13.73
N MET A 130 11.69 0.09 -12.49
CA MET A 130 11.61 -1.31 -12.09
C MET A 130 10.36 -1.55 -11.23
N LEU A 131 9.60 -2.57 -11.56
CA LEU A 131 8.48 -3.06 -10.77
C LEU A 131 8.80 -4.47 -10.27
N ILE A 132 8.45 -4.77 -9.01
CA ILE A 132 8.60 -6.09 -8.39
C ILE A 132 7.25 -6.60 -7.92
N VAL A 133 7.08 -7.93 -7.95
CA VAL A 133 5.83 -8.63 -7.64
C VAL A 133 6.08 -9.81 -6.75
N ALA A 134 5.19 -10.02 -5.78
CA ALA A 134 5.10 -11.23 -4.97
C ALA A 134 3.89 -12.08 -5.38
N ASN A 135 4.12 -13.36 -5.67
CA ASN A 135 3.11 -14.34 -6.08
C ASN A 135 2.82 -15.29 -4.92
N TYR A 136 1.64 -15.15 -4.30
CA TYR A 136 1.29 -15.90 -3.08
C TYR A 136 1.15 -17.41 -3.33
N LYS A 137 0.27 -17.81 -4.26
CA LYS A 137 0.05 -19.22 -4.58
C LYS A 137 1.25 -19.85 -5.25
N GLY A 138 1.95 -19.07 -6.09
CA GLY A 138 3.16 -19.52 -6.78
C GLY A 138 4.37 -19.66 -5.85
N GLY A 139 4.40 -18.98 -4.69
CA GLY A 139 5.55 -18.95 -3.79
C GLY A 139 6.79 -18.42 -4.49
N SER A 140 6.64 -17.39 -5.32
CA SER A 140 7.69 -16.86 -6.19
C SER A 140 7.68 -15.34 -6.27
N VAL A 141 8.76 -14.76 -6.78
CA VAL A 141 8.89 -13.32 -6.97
C VAL A 141 9.42 -13.03 -8.36
N ALA A 142 9.03 -11.88 -8.92
CA ALA A 142 9.45 -11.45 -10.24
C ALA A 142 9.73 -9.94 -10.28
N SER A 143 10.55 -9.52 -11.26
CA SER A 143 10.80 -8.12 -11.57
C SER A 143 10.55 -7.82 -13.04
N PHE A 144 10.19 -6.57 -13.33
CA PHE A 144 9.81 -6.10 -14.66
C PHE A 144 10.43 -4.75 -14.95
N ALA A 145 10.92 -4.56 -16.17
CA ALA A 145 11.26 -3.23 -16.65
C ALA A 145 9.98 -2.41 -16.90
N VAL A 146 9.99 -1.17 -16.43
CA VAL A 146 8.98 -0.16 -16.78
C VAL A 146 9.52 0.71 -17.89
N ASN A 147 8.87 0.68 -19.04
CA ASN A 147 9.25 1.47 -20.19
C ASN A 147 8.89 2.96 -20.00
N PRO A 148 9.52 3.89 -20.73
CA PRO A 148 9.22 5.33 -20.62
C PRO A 148 7.77 5.71 -20.93
N ASP A 149 7.04 4.88 -21.69
CA ASP A 149 5.61 5.05 -22.00
C ASP A 149 4.67 4.42 -20.95
N GLY A 150 5.25 3.85 -19.86
CA GLY A 150 4.55 3.22 -18.76
C GLY A 150 4.17 1.75 -18.98
N THR A 151 4.45 1.19 -20.15
CA THR A 151 4.24 -0.25 -20.38
C THR A 151 5.23 -1.11 -19.62
N LEU A 152 4.85 -2.33 -19.29
CA LEU A 152 5.72 -3.33 -18.68
C LEU A 152 6.37 -4.20 -19.74
N GLY A 153 7.68 -4.46 -19.59
CA GLY A 153 8.37 -5.52 -20.31
C GLY A 153 8.00 -6.91 -19.78
N THR A 154 8.53 -7.96 -20.42
CA THR A 154 8.50 -9.30 -19.83
C THR A 154 9.36 -9.37 -18.57
N ALA A 155 9.13 -10.37 -17.71
CA ALA A 155 9.88 -10.51 -16.47
C ALA A 155 11.40 -10.52 -16.73
N SER A 156 12.12 -9.60 -16.07
CA SER A 156 13.60 -9.49 -16.14
C SER A 156 14.28 -10.46 -15.18
N SER A 157 13.63 -10.74 -14.04
CA SER A 157 14.08 -11.75 -13.07
C SER A 157 12.86 -12.53 -12.56
N PHE A 158 13.14 -13.80 -12.21
CA PHE A 158 12.16 -14.68 -11.57
C PHE A 158 12.88 -15.60 -10.59
N PHE A 159 12.36 -15.71 -9.37
CA PHE A 159 12.88 -16.61 -8.35
C PHE A 159 11.74 -17.42 -7.73
N GLN A 160 11.83 -18.73 -7.86
CA GLN A 160 11.00 -19.66 -7.10
C GLN A 160 11.60 -19.81 -5.71
N HIS A 161 10.81 -19.55 -4.68
CA HIS A 161 11.21 -19.89 -3.32
C HIS A 161 10.99 -21.38 -3.07
N ASP A 162 11.72 -21.94 -2.12
CA ASP A 162 11.66 -23.34 -1.74
C ASP A 162 11.66 -23.49 -0.22
N GLY A 163 10.96 -24.53 0.27
CA GLY A 163 10.84 -24.84 1.68
C GLY A 163 9.40 -24.79 2.20
N ARG A 164 9.28 -24.83 3.52
CA ARG A 164 8.01 -24.79 4.27
C ARG A 164 8.28 -24.45 5.73
N SER A 165 7.22 -24.20 6.52
CA SER A 165 7.33 -24.04 7.96
C SER A 165 6.30 -24.89 8.70
N VAL A 166 5.99 -24.54 9.96
CA VAL A 166 5.30 -25.43 10.92
C VAL A 166 3.77 -25.34 10.89
N HIS A 167 3.22 -24.21 10.39
CA HIS A 167 1.78 -23.98 10.38
C HIS A 167 1.11 -24.68 9.18
N SER A 168 -0.15 -25.08 9.29
CA SER A 168 -0.91 -25.74 8.21
C SER A 168 -1.04 -24.90 6.93
N ARG A 169 -0.90 -23.58 7.02
CA ARG A 169 -0.87 -22.66 5.88
C ARG A 169 0.57 -22.37 5.38
N GLN A 170 1.54 -23.15 5.80
CA GLN A 170 2.95 -23.01 5.44
C GLN A 170 3.52 -24.28 4.80
N GLU A 171 2.68 -25.01 4.07
CA GLU A 171 3.06 -26.25 3.37
C GLU A 171 4.06 -26.02 2.24
N GLN A 172 4.10 -24.79 1.72
CA GLN A 172 4.96 -24.31 0.65
C GLN A 172 5.26 -22.81 0.84
N PRO A 173 6.18 -22.22 0.05
CA PRO A 173 6.39 -20.78 0.06
C PRO A 173 5.13 -20.00 -0.35
N HIS A 174 4.95 -18.83 0.28
CA HIS A 174 3.87 -17.90 -0.01
C HIS A 174 4.40 -16.46 0.06
N ALA A 175 5.08 -16.01 -1.00
CA ALA A 175 5.56 -14.63 -1.08
C ALA A 175 4.37 -13.66 -1.07
N HIS A 176 4.32 -12.77 -0.06
CA HIS A 176 3.12 -11.94 0.17
C HIS A 176 3.37 -10.44 0.04
N SER A 177 4.58 -9.95 0.22
CA SER A 177 4.92 -8.55 -0.07
C SER A 177 6.21 -8.43 -0.87
N ALA A 178 6.37 -7.30 -1.54
CA ALA A 178 7.49 -6.94 -2.38
C ALA A 178 7.79 -5.44 -2.17
N ASP A 179 8.89 -5.09 -1.52
CA ASP A 179 9.21 -3.74 -1.07
C ASP A 179 10.66 -3.39 -1.42
N PHE A 180 10.89 -2.17 -1.95
CA PHE A 180 12.24 -1.68 -2.16
C PHE A 180 12.81 -1.05 -0.89
N SER A 181 14.13 -1.10 -0.71
CA SER A 181 14.83 -0.23 0.25
C SER A 181 14.68 1.24 -0.19
N ALA A 182 14.79 2.17 0.77
CA ALA A 182 14.63 3.62 0.50
C ALA A 182 15.63 4.15 -0.56
N ASP A 183 16.72 3.45 -0.82
CA ASP A 183 17.73 3.79 -1.82
C ASP A 183 17.69 2.87 -3.05
N ASP A 184 16.64 2.07 -3.20
CA ASP A 184 16.37 1.13 -4.30
C ASP A 184 17.46 0.07 -4.56
N ARG A 185 18.43 -0.09 -3.65
CA ARG A 185 19.51 -1.06 -3.82
C ARG A 185 19.16 -2.47 -3.41
N PHE A 186 18.12 -2.60 -2.59
CA PHE A 186 17.63 -3.89 -2.09
C PHE A 186 16.14 -4.00 -2.27
N ALA A 187 15.67 -5.23 -2.44
CA ALA A 187 14.27 -5.60 -2.40
C ALA A 187 14.03 -6.63 -1.30
N PHE A 188 12.98 -6.40 -0.52
CA PHE A 188 12.53 -7.26 0.57
C PHE A 188 11.24 -7.96 0.18
N PHE A 189 11.18 -9.28 0.37
CA PHE A 189 9.97 -10.05 0.10
C PHE A 189 9.61 -10.85 1.35
N SER A 190 8.47 -10.51 1.96
CA SER A 190 7.94 -11.31 3.06
C SER A 190 7.37 -12.60 2.52
N ASP A 191 7.86 -13.74 3.00
CA ASP A 191 7.34 -15.06 2.63
C ASP A 191 6.65 -15.71 3.82
N LEU A 192 5.31 -15.70 3.78
CA LEU A 192 4.45 -16.23 4.83
C LEU A 192 4.68 -17.73 5.04
N GLY A 193 4.92 -18.47 3.96
CA GLY A 193 5.11 -19.92 4.01
C GLY A 193 6.43 -20.36 4.61
N LEU A 194 7.43 -19.45 4.64
CA LEU A 194 8.79 -19.78 5.08
C LEU A 194 9.19 -19.19 6.42
N ASP A 195 8.38 -18.29 7.01
CA ASP A 195 8.76 -17.46 8.15
C ASP A 195 10.04 -16.64 7.88
N GLN A 196 10.15 -16.12 6.67
CA GLN A 196 11.33 -15.38 6.22
C GLN A 196 10.96 -14.06 5.55
N VAL A 197 11.83 -13.05 5.72
CA VAL A 197 11.90 -11.91 4.80
C VAL A 197 13.13 -12.13 3.91
N LYS A 198 12.89 -12.44 2.64
CA LYS A 198 13.93 -12.63 1.63
C LYS A 198 14.52 -11.30 1.23
N VAL A 199 15.83 -11.30 0.94
CA VAL A 199 16.55 -10.10 0.53
C VAL A 199 17.23 -10.34 -0.81
N TYR A 200 17.02 -9.41 -1.74
CA TYR A 200 17.68 -9.38 -3.04
C TYR A 200 18.36 -8.04 -3.24
N ARG A 201 19.46 -8.04 -4.00
CA ARG A 201 19.98 -6.80 -4.58
C ARG A 201 19.11 -6.44 -5.77
N ALA A 202 18.72 -5.17 -5.87
CA ALA A 202 17.95 -4.64 -6.97
C ALA A 202 18.83 -3.72 -7.82
N ASP A 203 18.69 -3.83 -9.12
CA ASP A 203 19.26 -2.89 -10.08
C ASP A 203 18.17 -2.33 -10.99
N PRO A 204 17.61 -1.14 -10.64
CA PRO A 204 16.57 -0.51 -11.45
C PRO A 204 17.01 -0.16 -12.89
N SER A 205 18.31 -0.09 -13.16
CA SER A 205 18.79 0.23 -14.51
C SER A 205 18.62 -0.91 -15.51
N THR A 206 18.62 -2.15 -15.01
CA THR A 206 18.41 -3.38 -15.77
C THR A 206 17.12 -4.10 -15.37
N ALA A 207 16.39 -3.54 -14.39
CA ALA A 207 15.23 -4.14 -13.75
C ALA A 207 15.49 -5.54 -13.19
N SER A 208 16.71 -5.84 -12.76
CA SER A 208 17.13 -7.16 -12.33
C SER A 208 17.23 -7.29 -10.82
N LEU A 209 16.89 -8.49 -10.32
CA LEU A 209 17.15 -8.94 -8.96
C LEU A 209 18.30 -9.95 -8.96
N THR A 210 19.12 -9.91 -7.91
CA THR A 210 20.10 -10.96 -7.62
C THR A 210 20.04 -11.34 -6.14
N PRO A 211 20.19 -12.63 -5.77
CA PRO A 211 20.20 -13.05 -4.37
C PRO A 211 21.22 -12.26 -3.56
N HIS A 212 20.84 -11.84 -2.36
CA HIS A 212 21.73 -11.18 -1.42
C HIS A 212 22.42 -12.20 -0.50
N GLU A 213 23.48 -11.77 0.19
CA GLU A 213 24.12 -12.53 1.26
C GLU A 213 24.21 -11.67 2.53
N PRO A 214 23.52 -12.08 3.63
CA PRO A 214 22.64 -13.24 3.77
C PRO A 214 21.34 -13.09 2.95
N PRO A 215 20.75 -14.22 2.45
CA PRO A 215 19.63 -14.17 1.52
C PRO A 215 18.26 -13.91 2.20
N TYR A 216 18.20 -13.96 3.53
CA TYR A 216 16.97 -13.71 4.29
C TYR A 216 17.28 -13.46 5.78
N VAL A 217 16.28 -12.93 6.48
CA VAL A 217 16.13 -12.98 7.93
C VAL A 217 14.93 -13.87 8.27
N THR A 218 15.06 -14.68 9.36
CA THR A 218 13.99 -15.57 9.84
C THR A 218 13.29 -14.95 11.04
N VAL A 219 11.96 -15.09 11.10
CA VAL A 219 11.15 -14.79 12.30
C VAL A 219 10.81 -16.08 13.05
N GLU A 220 10.08 -15.99 14.14
CA GLU A 220 9.63 -17.15 14.91
C GLU A 220 8.76 -18.08 14.03
N ALA A 221 8.99 -19.40 14.14
CA ALA A 221 8.30 -20.39 13.34
C ALA A 221 6.78 -20.35 13.58
N GLY A 222 6.00 -20.35 12.50
CA GLY A 222 4.55 -20.21 12.55
C GLY A 222 4.05 -18.78 12.53
N SER A 223 4.94 -17.79 12.42
CA SER A 223 4.56 -16.36 12.42
C SER A 223 3.89 -15.91 11.13
N GLY A 224 4.36 -16.33 9.97
CA GLY A 224 3.83 -15.98 8.66
C GLY A 224 4.00 -14.51 8.28
N PRO A 225 5.22 -14.03 7.96
CA PRO A 225 5.46 -12.66 7.50
C PRO A 225 4.61 -12.32 6.28
N ARG A 226 3.94 -11.18 6.33
CA ARG A 226 2.96 -10.78 5.30
C ARG A 226 3.32 -9.49 4.60
N HIS A 227 3.33 -8.37 5.31
CA HIS A 227 3.67 -7.04 4.80
C HIS A 227 4.85 -6.45 5.56
N PHE A 228 5.52 -5.49 4.92
CA PHE A 228 6.76 -4.90 5.42
C PHE A 228 6.73 -3.39 5.23
N ALA A 229 7.15 -2.63 6.24
CA ALA A 229 7.19 -1.18 6.20
C ALA A 229 8.52 -0.66 6.74
N GLN A 230 9.18 0.22 5.97
CA GLN A 230 10.41 0.85 6.41
C GLN A 230 10.14 2.12 7.19
N HIS A 231 10.94 2.35 8.22
CA HIS A 231 10.92 3.60 8.95
C HIS A 231 11.59 4.73 8.13
N PRO A 232 11.04 5.97 8.11
CA PRO A 232 11.61 7.08 7.34
C PRO A 232 13.07 7.43 7.66
N SER A 233 13.57 7.06 8.86
CA SER A 233 14.99 7.24 9.20
C SER A 233 15.94 6.32 8.44
N GLY A 234 15.43 5.28 7.77
CA GLY A 234 16.24 4.25 7.11
C GLY A 234 17.04 3.35 8.05
N ARG A 235 16.80 3.41 9.39
CA ARG A 235 17.51 2.59 10.39
C ARG A 235 16.74 1.37 10.85
N PHE A 236 15.42 1.38 10.68
CA PHE A 236 14.51 0.36 11.18
C PHE A 236 13.50 -0.04 10.10
N ALA A 237 12.95 -1.23 10.26
CA ALA A 237 11.83 -1.72 9.49
C ALA A 237 10.90 -2.57 10.37
N TYR A 238 9.66 -2.76 9.93
CA TYR A 238 8.63 -3.49 10.64
C TYR A 238 7.97 -4.49 9.70
N GLY A 239 8.00 -5.77 10.05
CA GLY A 239 7.29 -6.84 9.35
C GLY A 239 6.05 -7.25 10.11
N LEU A 240 4.94 -7.35 9.43
CA LEU A 240 3.68 -7.82 9.99
C LEU A 240 3.52 -9.31 9.77
N ASN A 241 3.26 -10.06 10.83
CA ASN A 241 3.10 -11.50 10.79
C ASN A 241 1.63 -11.88 10.84
N GLU A 242 1.12 -12.47 9.76
CA GLU A 242 -0.31 -12.77 9.60
C GLU A 242 -0.80 -13.81 10.59
N LEU A 243 -0.05 -14.91 10.74
CA LEU A 243 -0.53 -16.10 11.47
C LEU A 243 -0.41 -15.95 12.99
N SER A 244 0.64 -15.26 13.46
CA SER A 244 0.86 -15.02 14.90
C SER A 244 0.25 -13.72 15.41
N SER A 245 -0.30 -12.87 14.53
CA SER A 245 -0.85 -11.54 14.88
C SER A 245 0.17 -10.68 15.64
N THR A 246 1.40 -10.58 15.10
CA THR A 246 2.49 -9.82 15.69
C THR A 246 3.16 -8.88 14.69
N VAL A 247 3.87 -7.88 15.20
CA VAL A 247 4.83 -7.07 14.45
C VAL A 247 6.24 -7.46 14.89
N THR A 248 7.10 -7.79 13.93
CA THR A 248 8.53 -7.92 14.13
C THR A 248 9.23 -6.63 13.73
N MET A 249 9.97 -6.04 14.66
CA MET A 249 10.83 -4.88 14.41
C MET A 249 12.23 -5.36 14.04
N TYR A 250 12.77 -4.79 12.98
CA TYR A 250 14.13 -5.05 12.51
C TYR A 250 15.03 -3.82 12.64
N GLY A 251 16.27 -4.02 13.10
CA GLY A 251 17.37 -3.13 12.79
C GLY A 251 17.77 -3.31 11.31
N TYR A 252 17.88 -2.22 10.58
CA TYR A 252 18.29 -2.25 9.18
C TYR A 252 19.64 -1.58 8.98
N ALA A 253 20.58 -2.27 8.33
CA ALA A 253 21.88 -1.76 7.95
C ALA A 253 21.90 -1.39 6.45
N PRO A 254 21.62 -0.11 6.05
CA PRO A 254 21.39 0.25 4.65
C PRO A 254 22.55 -0.06 3.72
N LYS A 255 23.80 0.06 4.20
CA LYS A 255 25.00 -0.22 3.37
C LYS A 255 25.16 -1.70 3.06
N ALA A 256 24.81 -2.55 4.03
CA ALA A 256 24.94 -4.00 3.93
C ALA A 256 23.67 -4.65 3.35
N GLY A 257 22.50 -4.03 3.45
CA GLY A 257 21.21 -4.63 3.06
C GLY A 257 20.73 -5.68 4.05
N THR A 258 21.22 -5.70 5.29
CA THR A 258 20.90 -6.73 6.29
C THR A 258 19.85 -6.27 7.27
N LEU A 259 19.02 -7.23 7.70
CA LEU A 259 17.99 -7.07 8.72
C LEU A 259 18.37 -7.91 9.95
N GLU A 260 18.14 -7.36 11.15
CA GLU A 260 18.33 -8.04 12.45
C GLU A 260 17.02 -7.93 13.24
N VAL A 261 16.48 -9.05 13.73
CA VAL A 261 15.28 -9.04 14.59
C VAL A 261 15.62 -8.47 15.96
N LEU A 262 14.95 -7.39 16.36
CA LEU A 262 15.19 -6.69 17.63
C LEU A 262 14.01 -6.77 18.59
N GLN A 263 12.76 -6.91 18.09
CA GLN A 263 11.56 -7.01 18.91
C GLN A 263 10.48 -7.77 18.15
N THR A 264 9.65 -8.52 18.89
CA THR A 264 8.34 -9.02 18.37
C THR A 264 7.27 -8.62 19.40
N ILE A 265 6.15 -8.05 18.91
CA ILE A 265 5.08 -7.52 19.76
C ILE A 265 3.71 -7.84 19.18
N SER A 266 2.73 -8.19 20.02
CA SER A 266 1.36 -8.50 19.61
C SER A 266 0.64 -7.27 19.06
N THR A 267 -0.21 -7.48 18.03
CA THR A 267 -1.15 -6.49 17.50
C THR A 267 -2.52 -6.54 18.20
N LEU A 268 -2.71 -7.49 19.12
CA LEU A 268 -3.99 -7.75 19.77
C LEU A 268 -3.97 -7.31 21.25
N PRO A 269 -5.13 -6.88 21.78
CA PRO A 269 -5.28 -6.70 23.21
C PRO A 269 -5.08 -8.04 23.94
N ALA A 270 -4.49 -8.02 25.14
CA ALA A 270 -4.22 -9.22 25.91
C ALA A 270 -5.49 -10.04 26.27
N ALA A 271 -6.67 -9.42 26.27
CA ALA A 271 -7.95 -10.07 26.58
C ALA A 271 -8.64 -10.67 25.36
N PHE A 272 -8.11 -10.48 24.15
CA PHE A 272 -8.70 -11.03 22.92
C PHE A 272 -8.25 -12.48 22.75
N ASP A 273 -9.22 -13.39 22.61
CA ASP A 273 -9.02 -14.84 22.44
C ASP A 273 -9.66 -15.39 21.15
N GLY A 274 -10.16 -14.51 20.28
CA GLY A 274 -10.75 -14.87 19.00
C GLY A 274 -9.72 -15.14 17.90
N GLU A 275 -10.21 -15.69 16.79
CA GLU A 275 -9.40 -15.85 15.57
C GLU A 275 -9.07 -14.51 14.95
N ASN A 276 -7.81 -14.30 14.56
CA ASN A 276 -7.34 -13.07 13.95
C ASN A 276 -6.19 -13.32 12.97
N TYR A 277 -6.19 -12.54 11.90
CA TYR A 277 -5.13 -12.50 10.90
C TYR A 277 -4.77 -11.05 10.60
N THR A 278 -3.53 -10.66 10.84
CA THR A 278 -3.09 -9.30 10.47
C THR A 278 -3.01 -9.14 8.96
N ALA A 279 -3.07 -7.91 8.46
CA ALA A 279 -3.06 -7.68 7.01
C ALA A 279 -2.12 -6.57 6.55
N GLU A 280 -2.32 -5.33 6.93
CA GLU A 280 -1.55 -4.18 6.46
C GLU A 280 -0.75 -3.56 7.60
N ILE A 281 0.44 -3.04 7.28
CA ILE A 281 1.28 -2.28 8.20
C ILE A 281 1.84 -1.04 7.51
N GLN A 282 1.71 0.11 8.14
CA GLN A 282 2.33 1.34 7.65
C GLN A 282 2.98 2.13 8.79
N VAL A 283 4.11 2.75 8.48
CA VAL A 283 4.75 3.74 9.33
C VAL A 283 4.19 5.12 8.96
N HIS A 284 3.75 5.88 9.95
CA HIS A 284 3.35 7.26 9.73
C HIS A 284 4.50 8.08 9.13
N PRO A 285 4.26 9.02 8.19
CA PRO A 285 5.33 9.81 7.56
C PRO A 285 6.28 10.53 8.54
N SER A 286 5.79 10.88 9.74
CA SER A 286 6.64 11.45 10.79
C SER A 286 7.61 10.45 11.43
N GLY A 287 7.48 9.15 11.19
CA GLY A 287 8.24 8.10 11.88
C GLY A 287 7.82 7.82 13.32
N ARG A 288 6.87 8.56 13.89
CA ARG A 288 6.51 8.47 15.32
C ARG A 288 5.54 7.36 15.66
N PHE A 289 4.81 6.83 14.68
CA PHE A 289 3.75 5.85 14.87
C PHE A 289 3.82 4.75 13.81
N VAL A 290 3.43 3.54 14.22
CA VAL A 290 3.17 2.39 13.34
C VAL A 290 1.74 1.95 13.56
N TYR A 291 1.07 1.63 12.46
CA TYR A 291 -0.30 1.13 12.42
C TYR A 291 -0.32 -0.26 11.81
N ALA A 292 -1.15 -1.16 12.33
CA ALA A 292 -1.32 -2.52 11.81
C ALA A 292 -2.79 -2.93 11.86
N SER A 293 -3.32 -3.51 10.78
CA SER A 293 -4.73 -3.96 10.73
C SER A 293 -4.88 -5.41 11.17
N ASN A 294 -5.98 -5.68 11.88
CA ASN A 294 -6.38 -6.97 12.43
C ASN A 294 -7.71 -7.41 11.81
N ARG A 295 -7.69 -8.49 11.02
CA ARG A 295 -8.89 -9.13 10.44
C ARG A 295 -9.41 -10.20 11.39
N GLY A 296 -10.57 -9.98 11.98
CA GLY A 296 -11.18 -10.79 13.04
C GLY A 296 -11.41 -9.97 14.30
N HIS A 297 -10.39 -9.28 14.84
CA HIS A 297 -10.57 -8.25 15.85
C HIS A 297 -11.14 -6.94 15.24
N ASP A 298 -11.05 -6.80 13.91
CA ASP A 298 -11.57 -5.69 13.09
C ASP A 298 -11.15 -4.30 13.60
N SER A 299 -9.83 -4.17 13.82
CA SER A 299 -9.22 -2.96 14.36
C SER A 299 -7.92 -2.58 13.66
N ILE A 300 -7.50 -1.33 13.92
CA ILE A 300 -6.14 -0.86 13.70
C ILE A 300 -5.41 -0.82 15.04
N ALA A 301 -4.37 -1.64 15.20
CA ALA A 301 -3.43 -1.54 16.31
C ALA A 301 -2.52 -0.33 16.09
N ILE A 302 -2.29 0.46 17.15
CA ILE A 302 -1.54 1.72 17.11
C ILE A 302 -0.35 1.59 18.05
N PHE A 303 0.85 1.85 17.52
CA PHE A 303 2.09 1.81 18.27
C PHE A 303 2.82 3.14 18.21
N ALA A 304 3.40 3.58 19.34
CA ALA A 304 4.42 4.61 19.34
C ALA A 304 5.78 3.99 19.02
N VAL A 305 6.57 4.72 18.23
CA VAL A 305 7.97 4.36 17.94
C VAL A 305 8.88 5.12 18.90
N GLU A 306 9.77 4.41 19.57
CA GLU A 306 10.85 5.01 20.34
C GLU A 306 11.95 5.48 19.36
N GLU A 307 12.23 6.78 19.32
CA GLU A 307 13.03 7.43 18.29
C GLU A 307 14.46 6.88 18.17
N THR A 308 15.06 6.53 19.30
CA THR A 308 16.46 6.09 19.36
C THR A 308 16.63 4.64 18.96
N SER A 309 15.78 3.77 19.51
CA SER A 309 15.87 2.31 19.36
C SER A 309 14.99 1.75 18.23
N GLY A 310 13.94 2.49 17.81
CA GLY A 310 12.91 2.01 16.89
C GLY A 310 11.88 1.08 17.54
N GLN A 311 12.01 0.77 18.82
CA GLN A 311 11.10 -0.15 19.52
C GLN A 311 9.67 0.36 19.55
N LEU A 312 8.74 -0.57 19.42
CA LEU A 312 7.32 -0.32 19.43
C LEU A 312 6.75 -0.44 20.85
N ARG A 313 5.91 0.54 21.22
CA ARG A 313 5.10 0.52 22.43
C ARG A 313 3.63 0.62 22.04
N PRO A 314 2.74 -0.32 22.46
CA PRO A 314 1.33 -0.27 22.09
C PRO A 314 0.67 0.96 22.75
N ILE A 315 -0.20 1.63 21.99
CA ILE A 315 -0.98 2.79 22.44
C ILE A 315 -2.44 2.40 22.59
N ALA A 316 -3.06 1.90 21.51
CA ALA A 316 -4.49 1.65 21.44
C ALA A 316 -4.84 0.69 20.29
N HIS A 317 -6.12 0.30 20.27
CA HIS A 317 -6.77 -0.38 19.16
C HIS A 317 -8.00 0.44 18.76
N ALA A 318 -8.06 0.89 17.50
CA ALA A 318 -9.19 1.63 16.97
C ALA A 318 -10.08 0.68 16.15
N PRO A 319 -11.38 0.49 16.53
CA PRO A 319 -12.31 -0.31 15.71
C PRO A 319 -12.45 0.30 14.32
N THR A 320 -12.43 -0.54 13.28
CA THR A 320 -12.52 -0.06 11.88
C THR A 320 -13.93 0.29 11.43
N ASN A 321 -14.94 0.06 12.29
CA ASN A 321 -16.36 0.25 11.96
C ASN A 321 -16.78 -0.49 10.69
N GLY A 322 -16.22 -1.66 10.50
CA GLY A 322 -16.45 -2.58 9.41
C GLY A 322 -15.81 -3.92 9.72
N SER A 323 -15.80 -4.83 8.76
CA SER A 323 -15.29 -6.19 8.93
C SER A 323 -14.17 -6.50 7.97
N TRP A 324 -13.13 -7.15 8.48
CA TRP A 324 -12.01 -7.65 7.70
C TRP A 324 -11.17 -6.55 7.05
N PRO A 325 -10.53 -5.65 7.84
CA PRO A 325 -9.70 -4.56 7.31
C PRO A 325 -8.42 -5.13 6.65
N ARG A 326 -8.54 -5.53 5.37
CA ARG A 326 -7.44 -6.16 4.62
C ARG A 326 -6.34 -5.19 4.24
N ASN A 327 -6.68 -3.92 4.05
CA ASN A 327 -5.72 -2.86 3.74
C ASN A 327 -6.12 -1.57 4.45
N PHE A 328 -5.19 -0.72 4.65
CA PHE A 328 -5.43 0.70 4.95
C PHE A 328 -4.34 1.55 4.28
N ALA A 329 -4.62 2.82 4.07
CA ALA A 329 -3.64 3.76 3.59
C ALA A 329 -3.62 5.02 4.47
N ILE A 330 -2.41 5.51 4.76
CA ILE A 330 -2.21 6.83 5.33
C ILE A 330 -2.04 7.81 4.17
N ASP A 331 -2.79 8.92 4.18
CA ASP A 331 -2.64 9.94 3.16
C ASP A 331 -1.22 10.56 3.20
N PRO A 332 -0.68 11.06 2.08
CA PRO A 332 0.70 11.57 2.04
C PRO A 332 1.00 12.72 2.99
N THR A 333 -0.02 13.40 3.53
CA THR A 333 0.16 14.44 4.56
C THR A 333 0.25 13.88 5.97
N GLY A 334 -0.09 12.60 6.18
CA GLY A 334 -0.14 11.95 7.49
C GLY A 334 -1.32 12.38 8.35
N ARG A 335 -2.35 13.02 7.77
CA ARG A 335 -3.51 13.51 8.54
C ARG A 335 -4.66 12.52 8.63
N TYR A 336 -4.75 11.61 7.67
CA TYR A 336 -5.84 10.65 7.59
C TYR A 336 -5.33 9.24 7.38
N LEU A 337 -6.04 8.28 7.97
CA LEU A 337 -5.92 6.85 7.71
C LEU A 337 -7.27 6.36 7.19
N LEU A 338 -7.25 5.63 6.07
CA LEU A 338 -8.42 5.06 5.44
C LEU A 338 -8.35 3.54 5.54
N ALA A 339 -9.27 2.92 6.29
CA ALA A 339 -9.31 1.47 6.48
C ALA A 339 -10.31 0.81 5.52
N ALA A 340 -9.81 -0.06 4.65
CA ALA A 340 -10.59 -0.82 3.67
C ALA A 340 -11.11 -2.12 4.28
N ASN A 341 -12.39 -2.13 4.63
CA ASN A 341 -13.08 -3.25 5.25
C ASN A 341 -13.69 -4.16 4.18
N GLN A 342 -12.96 -5.20 3.80
CA GLN A 342 -13.26 -6.08 2.67
C GLN A 342 -14.64 -6.73 2.75
N ASN A 343 -15.07 -7.17 3.96
CA ASN A 343 -16.27 -7.98 4.11
C ASN A 343 -17.52 -7.17 4.54
N SER A 344 -17.39 -5.87 4.69
CA SER A 344 -18.50 -4.95 4.97
C SER A 344 -18.64 -3.84 3.93
N ASP A 345 -17.91 -3.92 2.81
CA ASP A 345 -18.08 -3.09 1.62
C ASP A 345 -17.97 -1.59 1.91
N ASN A 346 -17.03 -1.24 2.81
CA ASN A 346 -16.83 0.15 3.18
C ASN A 346 -15.37 0.50 3.48
N ILE A 347 -15.05 1.77 3.30
CA ILE A 347 -13.80 2.36 3.78
C ILE A 347 -14.14 3.36 4.88
N THR A 348 -13.56 3.15 6.05
CA THR A 348 -13.68 4.09 7.17
C THR A 348 -12.53 5.08 7.11
N VAL A 349 -12.85 6.36 7.17
CA VAL A 349 -11.86 7.45 7.21
C VAL A 349 -11.63 7.86 8.65
N PHE A 350 -10.38 7.89 9.07
CA PHE A 350 -9.95 8.36 10.38
C PHE A 350 -9.09 9.61 10.23
N ARG A 351 -9.24 10.56 11.15
CA ARG A 351 -8.26 11.61 11.40
C ARG A 351 -7.21 11.07 12.36
N ILE A 352 -5.94 11.31 12.05
CA ILE A 352 -4.81 10.97 12.93
C ILE A 352 -4.51 12.19 13.80
N ASP A 353 -4.49 12.00 15.13
CA ASP A 353 -3.97 13.01 16.05
C ASP A 353 -2.43 13.06 15.93
N PRO A 354 -1.85 14.18 15.51
CA PRO A 354 -0.40 14.25 15.25
C PRO A 354 0.45 14.17 16.52
N GLY A 355 -0.13 14.39 17.71
CA GLY A 355 0.56 14.33 18.99
C GLY A 355 0.61 12.93 19.58
N THR A 356 -0.50 12.21 19.48
CA THR A 356 -0.72 10.92 20.15
C THR A 356 -0.77 9.72 19.21
N GLY A 357 -1.01 9.94 17.90
CA GLY A 357 -1.22 8.89 16.91
C GLY A 357 -2.60 8.24 16.96
N LEU A 358 -3.48 8.69 17.87
CA LEU A 358 -4.84 8.14 18.00
C LEU A 358 -5.68 8.44 16.77
N LEU A 359 -6.61 7.53 16.49
CA LEU A 359 -7.52 7.59 15.35
C LEU A 359 -8.92 8.03 15.80
N GLU A 360 -9.46 9.06 15.16
CA GLU A 360 -10.82 9.53 15.35
C GLU A 360 -11.58 9.43 14.01
N VAL A 361 -12.79 8.84 14.02
CA VAL A 361 -13.60 8.70 12.80
C VAL A 361 -13.90 10.08 12.20
N ALA A 362 -13.63 10.24 10.92
CA ALA A 362 -13.83 11.45 10.16
C ALA A 362 -14.78 11.20 8.98
N GLY A 363 -15.82 12.04 8.85
CA GLY A 363 -16.77 11.95 7.74
C GLY A 363 -17.71 10.74 7.79
N ASN A 364 -18.33 10.42 6.64
CA ASN A 364 -19.39 9.41 6.53
C ASN A 364 -18.88 8.05 6.02
N GLY A 365 -17.55 7.89 5.85
CA GLY A 365 -17.00 6.72 5.17
C GLY A 365 -17.27 6.70 3.66
N ILE A 366 -16.82 5.65 2.99
CA ILE A 366 -16.95 5.45 1.54
C ILE A 366 -17.54 4.05 1.33
N SER A 367 -18.64 3.96 0.57
CA SER A 367 -19.18 2.67 0.15
C SER A 367 -18.51 2.22 -1.14
N VAL A 368 -17.92 1.05 -1.12
CA VAL A 368 -17.32 0.37 -2.28
C VAL A 368 -17.19 -1.11 -1.96
N ASP A 369 -17.60 -1.97 -2.88
CA ASP A 369 -17.65 -3.41 -2.67
C ASP A 369 -16.24 -4.02 -2.59
N ALA A 370 -16.03 -4.87 -1.59
CA ALA A 370 -14.82 -5.65 -1.33
C ALA A 370 -13.49 -4.86 -1.51
N PRO A 371 -13.31 -3.69 -0.86
CA PRO A 371 -12.10 -2.89 -1.00
C PRO A 371 -10.91 -3.58 -0.34
N VAL A 372 -9.78 -3.70 -1.04
CA VAL A 372 -8.61 -4.44 -0.57
C VAL A 372 -7.28 -3.74 -0.79
N CYS A 373 -7.28 -2.58 -1.47
CA CYS A 373 -6.08 -1.75 -1.64
C CYS A 373 -6.49 -0.29 -1.86
N ILE A 374 -5.80 0.63 -1.21
CA ILE A 374 -5.98 2.07 -1.39
C ILE A 374 -4.63 2.71 -1.70
N VAL A 375 -4.56 3.50 -2.78
CA VAL A 375 -3.36 4.25 -3.13
C VAL A 375 -3.71 5.70 -3.47
N PHE A 376 -2.84 6.63 -3.05
CA PHE A 376 -2.97 8.05 -3.34
C PHE A 376 -1.99 8.47 -4.43
N ARG A 377 -2.47 9.22 -5.43
CA ARG A 377 -1.61 9.82 -6.42
C ARG A 377 -0.95 11.08 -5.84
N SER A 378 0.35 11.02 -5.58
CA SER A 378 1.10 12.23 -5.23
C SER A 378 1.07 13.24 -6.38
N LYS A 379 0.89 14.52 -6.08
CA LYS A 379 1.12 15.57 -7.08
C LYS A 379 2.62 15.55 -7.38
N SER A 380 2.99 15.37 -8.65
CA SER A 380 4.39 15.54 -9.06
C SER A 380 4.85 16.92 -8.64
N SER A 381 5.90 16.99 -7.86
CA SER A 381 6.59 18.24 -7.52
C SER A 381 7.20 18.88 -8.76
#